data_461aa169a6f369a81c5d7da499c5fc32
#
_entry.id   461aa169a6f369a81c5d7da499c5fc32
#
_cell.length_a   1.000
_cell.length_b   1.000
_cell.length_c   1.000
_cell.angle_alpha   90.00
_cell.angle_beta   90.00
_cell.angle_gamma   90.00
#
_symmetry.space_group_name_H-M   'P 1'
#
loop_
_entity.id
_entity.type
_entity.pdbx_description
1 polymer ?
#
loop_
_entity_poly.entity_id
_entity_poly.type
_entity_poly.pdbx_seq_one_letter_code
_entity_poly.pdbx_strand_id
1 'polypeptide(L)'
;MPTLLLSLGSNLGHRATTLATACDLLALALGDRGRISDCYESEPVGFVSEHRFLNCAARFECTLPLADVFARCRHIEKLLGRTQKSHNGHHTDRPIDIDLLAWGDTVLDSATLTLPHPRLPHQRRRPGLEAHAPQ
;
A
#
# COMPACT_ATOMS: atom_id res chain seq x y z
N MET A 1 -11.62 10.37 13.80
CA MET A 1 -10.50 10.37 12.81
C MET A 1 -10.41 8.97 12.22
N PRO A 2 -10.61 8.81 10.91
CA PRO A 2 -10.56 7.47 10.31
C PRO A 2 -9.18 6.86 10.38
N THR A 3 -9.13 5.54 10.53
CA THR A 3 -7.91 4.77 10.43
C THR A 3 -7.72 4.34 8.98
N LEU A 4 -6.59 4.70 8.42
CA LEU A 4 -6.20 4.31 7.07
C LEU A 4 -5.28 3.11 7.16
N LEU A 5 -5.58 2.07 6.41
CA LEU A 5 -4.74 0.88 6.31
C LEU A 5 -4.22 0.75 4.89
N LEU A 6 -2.92 0.66 4.75
CA LEU A 6 -2.23 0.56 3.46
C LEU A 6 -1.38 -0.70 3.40
N SER A 7 -1.22 -1.21 2.18
CA SER A 7 -0.21 -2.21 1.85
C SER A 7 0.79 -1.58 0.91
N LEU A 8 2.08 -1.79 1.16
CA LEU A 8 3.14 -1.30 0.31
C LEU A 8 3.99 -2.47 -0.19
N GLY A 9 4.40 -2.40 -1.45
CA GLY A 9 5.25 -3.42 -2.03
C GLY A 9 6.25 -2.85 -3.02
N SER A 10 7.37 -3.51 -3.17
CA SER A 10 8.43 -3.14 -4.11
C SER A 10 9.12 -4.41 -4.60
N ASN A 11 9.30 -4.55 -5.92
CA ASN A 11 10.06 -5.69 -6.46
C ASN A 11 11.14 -5.27 -7.46
N LEU A 12 11.51 -4.00 -7.46
CA LEU A 12 12.61 -3.49 -8.29
C LEU A 12 13.53 -2.60 -7.47
N GLY A 13 14.81 -2.65 -7.76
CA GLY A 13 15.80 -1.80 -7.15
C GLY A 13 16.06 -2.11 -5.68
N HIS A 14 16.34 -1.08 -4.91
CA HIS A 14 16.61 -1.19 -3.48
C HIS A 14 15.29 -1.22 -2.70
N ARG A 15 14.66 -2.38 -2.66
CA ARG A 15 13.30 -2.56 -2.15
C ARG A 15 13.11 -2.03 -0.74
N ALA A 16 13.99 -2.38 0.18
CA ALA A 16 13.88 -1.96 1.58
C ALA A 16 13.98 -0.44 1.72
N THR A 17 14.92 0.17 1.02
CA THR A 17 15.09 1.62 1.03
C THR A 17 13.88 2.32 0.43
N THR A 18 13.36 1.80 -0.67
CA THR A 18 12.16 2.37 -1.31
C THR A 18 10.96 2.32 -0.38
N LEU A 19 10.74 1.19 0.30
CA LEU A 19 9.64 1.07 1.24
C LEU A 19 9.79 2.05 2.41
N ALA A 20 11.01 2.16 2.96
CA ALA A 20 11.27 3.09 4.06
C ALA A 20 11.01 4.54 3.63
N THR A 21 11.47 4.91 2.44
CA THR A 21 11.25 6.25 1.89
C THR A 21 9.76 6.51 1.67
N ALA A 22 9.04 5.53 1.13
CA ALA A 22 7.60 5.65 0.92
C ALA A 22 6.87 5.89 2.25
N CYS A 23 7.23 5.16 3.30
CA CYS A 23 6.62 5.34 4.61
C CYS A 23 6.91 6.74 5.19
N ASP A 24 8.13 7.24 5.02
CA ASP A 24 8.48 8.59 5.47
C ASP A 24 7.67 9.65 4.70
N LEU A 25 7.54 9.50 3.40
CA LEU A 25 6.74 10.42 2.59
C LEU A 25 5.26 10.38 2.96
N LEU A 26 4.74 9.19 3.24
CA LEU A 26 3.35 9.04 3.70
C LEU A 26 3.14 9.74 5.05
N ALA A 27 4.06 9.57 5.98
CA ALA A 27 3.96 10.22 7.28
C ALA A 27 3.89 11.74 7.13
N LEU A 28 4.73 12.30 6.27
CA LEU A 28 4.72 13.74 6.00
C LEU A 28 3.42 14.17 5.31
N ALA A 29 3.00 13.42 4.30
CA ALA A 29 1.83 13.78 3.51
C ALA A 29 0.52 13.68 4.31
N LEU A 30 0.44 12.69 5.21
CA LEU A 30 -0.77 12.42 5.98
C LEU A 30 -0.77 13.09 7.36
N GLY A 31 0.36 13.62 7.77
CA GLY A 31 0.45 14.33 9.05
C GLY A 31 0.39 13.40 10.26
N ASP A 32 0.82 12.16 10.11
CA ASP A 32 0.81 11.17 11.18
C ASP A 32 2.01 10.25 11.02
N ARG A 33 2.66 9.89 12.14
CA ARG A 33 3.83 8.99 12.08
C ARG A 33 3.45 7.60 11.63
N GLY A 34 2.26 7.17 11.96
CA GLY A 34 1.77 5.84 11.60
C GLY A 34 2.43 4.71 12.35
N ARG A 35 2.03 3.50 12.01
CA ARG A 35 2.64 2.27 12.48
C ARG A 35 2.91 1.40 11.27
N ILE A 36 4.14 0.90 11.18
CA ILE A 36 4.61 0.15 10.03
C ILE A 36 4.96 -1.27 10.50
N SER A 37 4.47 -2.26 9.76
CA SER A 37 4.78 -3.65 10.06
C SER A 37 6.21 -4.01 9.66
N ASP A 38 6.67 -5.16 10.10
CA ASP A 38 7.89 -5.75 9.57
C ASP A 38 7.69 -6.07 8.09
N CYS A 39 8.80 -6.10 7.35
CA CYS A 39 8.76 -6.45 5.95
C CYS A 39 8.75 -7.97 5.75
N TYR A 40 8.10 -8.42 4.69
CA TYR A 40 8.07 -9.83 4.30
C TYR A 40 8.10 -9.95 2.78
N GLU A 41 8.64 -11.06 2.29
CA GLU A 41 8.70 -11.30 0.85
C GLU A 41 7.49 -12.07 0.35
N SER A 42 7.11 -11.84 -0.90
CA SER A 42 6.06 -12.59 -1.56
C SER A 42 6.35 -12.76 -3.04
N GLU A 43 5.72 -13.78 -3.64
CA GLU A 43 5.77 -13.97 -5.08
C GLU A 43 4.91 -12.93 -5.78
N PRO A 44 5.27 -12.53 -7.02
CA PRO A 44 4.39 -11.66 -7.81
C PRO A 44 3.02 -12.28 -8.00
N VAL A 45 1.99 -11.42 -7.95
CA VAL A 45 0.59 -11.84 -8.14
C VAL A 45 0.13 -11.38 -9.52
N GLY A 46 -0.34 -12.31 -10.34
CA GLY A 46 -0.91 -12.01 -11.64
C GLY A 46 0.09 -11.90 -12.77
N PHE A 47 1.37 -12.19 -12.55
CA PHE A 47 2.39 -12.20 -13.60
C PHE A 47 3.59 -13.04 -13.16
N VAL A 48 4.41 -13.42 -14.13
CA VAL A 48 5.63 -14.19 -13.87
C VAL A 48 6.82 -13.23 -13.84
N SER A 49 7.61 -13.29 -12.77
CA SER A 49 8.79 -12.46 -12.64
C SER A 49 9.82 -13.17 -11.75
N GLU A 50 11.10 -12.90 -12.00
CA GLU A 50 12.18 -13.33 -11.13
C GLU A 50 12.30 -12.44 -9.88
N HIS A 51 11.63 -11.29 -9.88
CA HIS A 51 11.74 -10.28 -8.83
C HIS A 51 10.61 -10.45 -7.82
N ARG A 52 10.96 -10.96 -6.65
CA ARG A 52 10.00 -11.09 -5.55
C ARG A 52 9.71 -9.73 -4.93
N PHE A 53 8.49 -9.57 -4.44
CA PHE A 53 8.12 -8.38 -3.70
C PHE A 53 8.65 -8.42 -2.28
N LEU A 54 9.10 -7.25 -1.81
CA LEU A 54 9.23 -6.98 -0.39
C LEU A 54 8.01 -6.13 -0.02
N ASN A 55 7.31 -6.50 1.04
CA ASN A 55 6.03 -5.90 1.41
C ASN A 55 6.04 -5.45 2.87
N CYS A 56 5.21 -4.46 3.16
CA CYS A 56 4.86 -4.11 4.53
C CYS A 56 3.44 -3.56 4.57
N ALA A 57 2.86 -3.49 5.75
CA ALA A 57 1.59 -2.84 5.99
C ALA A 57 1.83 -1.57 6.80
N ALA A 58 0.99 -0.56 6.57
CA ALA A 58 1.08 0.71 7.29
C ALA A 58 -0.30 1.14 7.74
N ARG A 59 -0.36 1.71 8.93
CA ARG A 59 -1.59 2.23 9.52
C ARG A 59 -1.37 3.67 9.90
N PHE A 60 -2.27 4.55 9.47
CA PHE A 60 -2.24 5.97 9.79
C PHE A 60 -3.60 6.44 10.27
N GLU A 61 -3.59 7.36 11.24
CA GLU A 61 -4.79 8.13 11.58
C GLU A 61 -4.75 9.39 10.74
N CYS A 62 -5.84 9.65 9.99
CA CYS A 62 -5.78 10.71 8.99
C CYS A 62 -7.12 11.41 8.87
N THR A 63 -7.08 12.76 8.87
CA THR A 63 -8.28 13.59 8.72
C THR A 63 -8.51 14.09 7.29
N LEU A 64 -7.59 13.81 6.37
CA LEU A 64 -7.76 14.23 4.98
C LEU A 64 -8.91 13.47 4.32
N PRO A 65 -9.63 14.12 3.38
CA PRO A 65 -10.61 13.40 2.58
C PRO A 65 -9.98 12.23 1.83
N LEU A 66 -10.76 11.18 1.62
CA LEU A 66 -10.26 9.97 0.96
C LEU A 66 -9.67 10.25 -0.42
N ALA A 67 -10.29 11.15 -1.20
CA ALA A 67 -9.78 11.51 -2.50
C ALA A 67 -8.37 12.11 -2.42
N ASP A 68 -8.10 12.91 -1.39
CA ASP A 68 -6.77 13.50 -1.18
C ASP A 68 -5.76 12.44 -0.78
N VAL A 69 -6.16 11.50 0.07
CA VAL A 69 -5.30 10.37 0.46
C VAL A 69 -4.90 9.57 -0.78
N PHE A 70 -5.88 9.25 -1.62
CA PHE A 70 -5.63 8.50 -2.84
C PHE A 70 -4.66 9.23 -3.77
N ALA A 71 -4.89 10.55 -3.97
CA ALA A 71 -4.04 11.36 -4.81
C ALA A 71 -2.60 11.43 -4.27
N ARG A 72 -2.43 11.55 -2.96
CA ARG A 72 -1.11 11.60 -2.35
C ARG A 72 -0.36 10.27 -2.52
N CYS A 73 -1.05 9.16 -2.38
CA CYS A 73 -0.45 7.85 -2.62
C CYS A 73 0.03 7.71 -4.06
N ARG A 74 -0.77 8.14 -5.04
CA ARG A 74 -0.37 8.11 -6.46
C ARG A 74 0.81 9.03 -6.73
N HIS A 75 0.83 10.19 -6.08
CA HIS A 75 1.94 11.14 -6.23
C HIS A 75 3.25 10.54 -5.67
N ILE A 76 3.18 9.90 -4.52
CA ILE A 76 4.36 9.27 -3.91
C ILE A 76 4.90 8.16 -4.81
N GLU A 77 4.00 7.36 -5.41
CA GLU A 77 4.43 6.34 -6.36
C GLU A 77 5.21 6.94 -7.52
N LYS A 78 4.74 8.07 -8.05
CA LYS A 78 5.44 8.77 -9.13
C LYS A 78 6.80 9.29 -8.68
N LEU A 79 6.86 9.89 -7.50
CA LEU A 79 8.12 10.40 -6.94
C LEU A 79 9.16 9.30 -6.81
N LEU A 80 8.74 8.08 -6.52
CA LEU A 80 9.63 6.95 -6.32
C LEU A 80 9.89 6.15 -7.60
N GLY A 81 9.50 6.69 -8.74
CA GLY A 81 9.87 6.14 -10.04
C GLY A 81 8.86 5.24 -10.72
N ARG A 82 7.64 5.09 -10.16
CA ARG A 82 6.61 4.30 -10.82
C ARG A 82 5.97 5.14 -11.93
N THR A 83 6.21 4.75 -13.17
CA THR A 83 5.72 5.48 -14.34
C THR A 83 4.44 4.89 -14.93
N GLN A 84 4.12 3.64 -14.59
CA GLN A 84 2.95 2.96 -15.11
C GLN A 84 2.24 2.19 -14.01
N LYS A 85 0.90 2.26 -14.04
CA LYS A 85 0.05 1.38 -13.24
C LYS A 85 -0.24 0.12 -14.05
N SER A 86 -0.89 -0.86 -13.42
CA SER A 86 -1.39 -2.03 -14.13
C SER A 86 -2.24 -1.58 -15.31
N HIS A 87 -1.97 -2.14 -16.47
CA HIS A 87 -2.65 -1.77 -17.71
C HIS A 87 -3.40 -2.98 -18.26
N ASN A 88 -4.70 -2.82 -18.51
CA ASN A 88 -5.56 -3.90 -19.02
C ASN A 88 -5.47 -5.17 -18.17
N GLY A 89 -5.35 -5.01 -16.85
CA GLY A 89 -5.22 -6.13 -15.94
C GLY A 89 -3.84 -6.77 -15.87
N HIS A 90 -2.89 -6.29 -16.65
CA HIS A 90 -1.52 -6.78 -16.62
C HIS A 90 -0.72 -6.05 -15.53
N HIS A 91 -0.07 -6.83 -14.67
CA HIS A 91 0.82 -6.31 -13.64
C HIS A 91 2.26 -6.47 -14.11
N THR A 92 3.09 -5.51 -13.76
CA THR A 92 4.51 -5.49 -14.11
C THR A 92 5.37 -5.31 -12.87
N ASP A 93 6.67 -5.60 -13.00
CA ASP A 93 7.63 -5.24 -11.98
C ASP A 93 7.58 -3.73 -11.74
N ARG A 94 7.70 -3.31 -10.48
CA ARG A 94 7.55 -1.91 -10.12
C ARG A 94 8.33 -1.56 -8.87
N PRO A 95 8.90 -0.33 -8.84
CA PRO A 95 9.68 0.10 -7.67
C PRO A 95 8.82 0.27 -6.43
N ILE A 96 7.53 0.61 -6.62
CA ILE A 96 6.63 0.87 -5.49
C ILE A 96 5.17 0.62 -5.89
N ASP A 97 4.43 0.03 -4.99
CA ASP A 97 2.99 -0.17 -5.11
C ASP A 97 2.37 0.16 -3.75
N ILE A 98 1.44 1.10 -3.74
CA ILE A 98 0.75 1.51 -2.52
C ILE A 98 -0.74 1.27 -2.71
N ASP A 99 -1.29 0.33 -1.96
CA ASP A 99 -2.71 -0.03 -2.05
C ASP A 99 -3.45 0.40 -0.79
N LEU A 100 -4.59 1.08 -0.98
CA LEU A 100 -5.50 1.39 0.12
C LEU A 100 -6.32 0.15 0.43
N LEU A 101 -6.20 -0.33 1.66
CA LEU A 101 -6.90 -1.53 2.10
C LEU A 101 -8.21 -1.21 2.83
N ALA A 102 -8.21 -0.15 3.64
CA ALA A 102 -9.38 0.27 4.38
C ALA A 102 -9.27 1.74 4.77
N TRP A 103 -10.41 2.38 4.91
CA TRP A 103 -10.57 3.77 5.34
C TRP A 103 -11.68 3.78 6.38
N GLY A 104 -11.32 3.59 7.65
CA GLY A 104 -12.30 3.41 8.71
C GLY A 104 -13.26 2.29 8.33
N ASP A 105 -14.54 2.57 8.44
CA ASP A 105 -15.60 1.62 8.08
C ASP A 105 -16.19 1.87 6.69
N THR A 106 -15.53 2.69 5.88
CA THR A 106 -16.04 3.09 4.57
C THR A 106 -16.16 1.89 3.64
N VAL A 107 -17.29 1.79 2.97
CA VAL A 107 -17.55 0.83 1.90
C VAL A 107 -17.66 1.61 0.61
N LEU A 108 -16.82 1.27 -0.36
CA LEU A 108 -16.77 1.96 -1.65
C LEU A 108 -16.51 0.94 -2.73
N ASP A 109 -17.27 1.02 -3.81
CA ASP A 109 -17.06 0.16 -4.97
C ASP A 109 -17.13 1.04 -6.22
N SER A 110 -15.97 1.41 -6.72
CA SER A 110 -15.85 2.25 -7.91
C SER A 110 -14.84 1.66 -8.87
N ALA A 111 -14.75 2.23 -10.07
CA ALA A 111 -13.83 1.76 -11.10
C ALA A 111 -12.37 1.89 -10.68
N THR A 112 -12.05 2.86 -9.81
CA THR A 112 -10.67 3.15 -9.43
C THR A 112 -10.30 2.65 -8.04
N LEU A 113 -11.29 2.40 -7.17
CA LEU A 113 -11.01 2.07 -5.78
C LEU A 113 -12.16 1.27 -5.17
N THR A 114 -11.83 0.17 -4.53
CA THR A 114 -12.78 -0.66 -3.78
C THR A 114 -12.33 -0.74 -2.34
N LEU A 115 -13.20 -0.39 -1.40
CA LEU A 115 -12.94 -0.43 0.02
C LEU A 115 -14.06 -1.18 0.77
N PRO A 116 -13.73 -2.05 1.71
CA PRO A 116 -12.37 -2.52 1.96
C PRO A 116 -11.82 -3.26 0.76
N HIS A 117 -10.50 -3.29 0.64
CA HIS A 117 -9.84 -3.93 -0.49
C HIS A 117 -10.26 -5.40 -0.58
N PRO A 118 -10.47 -5.96 -1.80
CA PRO A 118 -10.93 -7.34 -1.93
C PRO A 118 -10.04 -8.38 -1.24
N ARG A 119 -8.76 -8.08 -1.08
CA ARG A 119 -7.82 -8.98 -0.40
C ARG A 119 -7.83 -8.84 1.12
N LEU A 120 -8.44 -7.78 1.66
CA LEU A 120 -8.35 -7.50 3.09
C LEU A 120 -8.91 -8.63 3.96
N PRO A 121 -10.08 -9.20 3.68
CA PRO A 121 -10.59 -10.29 4.50
C PRO A 121 -9.63 -11.48 4.58
N HIS A 122 -8.96 -11.79 3.48
CA HIS A 122 -7.96 -12.85 3.44
C HIS A 122 -6.72 -12.47 4.24
N GLN A 123 -6.24 -11.24 4.10
CA GLN A 123 -5.08 -10.74 4.83
C GLN A 123 -5.35 -10.70 6.33
N ARG A 124 -6.55 -10.30 6.74
CA ARG A 124 -6.94 -10.27 8.15
C ARG A 124 -6.86 -11.63 8.83
N ARG A 125 -7.06 -12.69 8.08
CA ARG A 125 -6.98 -14.05 8.60
C ARG A 125 -5.56 -14.52 8.80
N ARG A 126 -4.58 -13.74 8.37
CA ARG A 126 -3.16 -14.06 8.56
C ARG A 126 -2.71 -13.44 9.88
N PRO A 127 -2.35 -14.26 10.88
CA PRO A 127 -2.01 -13.73 12.20
C PRO A 127 -0.92 -12.66 12.16
N GLY A 128 0.07 -12.81 11.28
CA GLY A 128 1.16 -11.85 11.17
C GLY A 128 0.69 -10.46 10.77
N LEU A 129 -0.21 -10.37 9.81
CA LEU A 129 -0.71 -9.07 9.36
C LEU A 129 -1.56 -8.40 10.43
N GLU A 130 -2.44 -9.14 11.07
CA GLU A 130 -3.26 -8.58 12.14
C GLU A 130 -2.43 -8.11 13.32
N ALA A 131 -1.35 -8.83 13.62
CA ALA A 131 -0.47 -8.43 14.71
C ALA A 131 0.27 -7.14 14.41
N HIS A 132 0.58 -6.86 13.17
CA HIS A 132 1.41 -5.72 12.78
C HIS A 132 0.60 -4.49 12.35
N ALA A 133 -0.37 -4.67 11.46
CA ALA A 133 -1.06 -3.55 10.84
C ALA A 133 -1.93 -2.75 11.80
N PRO A 134 -2.74 -3.35 12.68
CA PRO A 134 -3.63 -2.60 13.55
C PRO A 134 -2.96 -1.95 14.75
N GLN A 135 -1.77 -2.30 15.00
CA GLN A 135 -1.05 -1.77 16.17
C GLN A 135 -0.44 -0.38 15.90
#